data_33f6d55c020eedcf02ca9cd25792eb23
#
_entry.id   33f6d55c020eedcf02ca9cd25792eb23
#
_cell.length_a   1.000
_cell.length_b   1.000
_cell.length_c   1.000
_cell.angle_alpha   90.00
_cell.angle_beta   90.00
_cell.angle_gamma   90.00
#
_symmetry.space_group_name_H-M   'P 1'
#
loop_
_entity.id
_entity.type
_entity.pdbx_description
1 polymer ?
#
loop_
_entity_poly.entity_id
_entity_poly.type
_entity_poly.pdbx_seq_one_letter_code
_entity_poly.pdbx_strand_id
1 'polypeptide(L)'
;MRKGTLLMEKMSFEIYRYNPDVDAKPYMQRYELELEPTDVKLLDALVRLKAQDDTLSFRRSCREGICGSDGMNINGKNGLACLTDLRGLKQPVKIRPLPGLPVIRDLIVDMTPFFNQYHSIKPYVVNDNPIDSDKERLQTQEERKELDGLYECILCACCSTACPSFWWNPDKFVGPSGLLNAYRFIADSRDTITNERLDNLNDPYRLFRCHTIMNCVDVCPKHLNPTRAIGKIKEIMLKRAV
;
A
#
# COMPACT_ATOMS: atom_id res chain seq x y z
N MET A 1 -38.88 -27.91 -16.54
CA MET A 1 -37.61 -27.28 -16.21
C MET A 1 -37.73 -25.79 -16.49
N ARG A 2 -37.92 -24.95 -15.47
CA ARG A 2 -37.96 -23.50 -15.65
C ARG A 2 -36.53 -23.01 -15.85
N LYS A 3 -36.22 -22.53 -17.04
CA LYS A 3 -35.00 -21.75 -17.30
C LYS A 3 -35.16 -20.44 -16.54
N GLY A 4 -34.57 -20.37 -15.33
CA GLY A 4 -34.41 -19.10 -14.63
C GLY A 4 -33.49 -18.24 -15.49
N THR A 5 -34.03 -17.19 -16.08
CA THR A 5 -33.22 -16.10 -16.66
C THR A 5 -32.44 -15.52 -15.49
N LEU A 6 -31.15 -15.81 -15.41
CA LEU A 6 -30.25 -15.09 -14.53
C LEU A 6 -30.32 -13.62 -14.98
N LEU A 7 -31.04 -12.81 -14.21
CA LEU A 7 -30.99 -11.35 -14.37
C LEU A 7 -29.52 -10.96 -14.15
N MET A 8 -28.85 -10.54 -15.21
CA MET A 8 -27.50 -10.01 -15.10
C MET A 8 -27.56 -8.76 -14.25
N GLU A 9 -26.84 -8.75 -13.14
CA GLU A 9 -26.82 -7.62 -12.22
C GLU A 9 -26.08 -6.46 -12.90
N LYS A 10 -26.79 -5.34 -13.09
CA LYS A 10 -26.21 -4.11 -13.65
C LYS A 10 -25.53 -3.31 -12.55
N MET A 11 -24.29 -2.95 -12.77
CA MET A 11 -23.49 -2.20 -11.81
C MET A 11 -23.03 -0.87 -12.39
N SER A 12 -23.08 0.20 -11.58
CA SER A 12 -22.66 1.54 -11.97
C SER A 12 -21.38 1.94 -11.27
N PHE A 13 -20.51 2.60 -12.03
CA PHE A 13 -19.18 3.05 -11.57
C PHE A 13 -19.03 4.54 -11.85
N GLU A 14 -18.34 5.25 -10.95
CA GLU A 14 -17.81 6.61 -11.15
C GLU A 14 -16.30 6.54 -11.02
N ILE A 15 -15.58 6.65 -12.13
CA ILE A 15 -14.12 6.50 -12.18
C ILE A 15 -13.47 7.84 -12.43
N TYR A 16 -12.45 8.16 -11.64
CA TYR A 16 -11.61 9.34 -11.85
C TYR A 16 -10.85 9.22 -13.16
N ARG A 17 -10.96 10.26 -14.00
CA ARG A 17 -10.30 10.37 -15.29
C ARG A 17 -9.45 11.63 -15.34
N TYR A 18 -8.26 11.48 -15.88
CA TYR A 18 -7.34 12.58 -16.16
C TYR A 18 -6.26 12.12 -17.14
N ASN A 19 -6.18 12.80 -18.26
CA ASN A 19 -5.09 12.67 -19.21
C ASN A 19 -4.40 14.04 -19.34
N PRO A 20 -3.16 14.20 -18.85
CA PRO A 20 -2.47 15.50 -18.86
C PRO A 20 -2.24 16.09 -20.27
N ASP A 21 -2.31 15.25 -21.31
CA ASP A 21 -2.10 15.69 -22.69
C ASP A 21 -3.32 16.41 -23.28
N VAL A 22 -4.52 16.17 -22.74
CA VAL A 22 -5.78 16.67 -23.32
C VAL A 22 -6.74 17.28 -22.30
N ASP A 23 -6.65 16.93 -21.02
CA ASP A 23 -7.59 17.38 -19.99
C ASP A 23 -7.05 18.59 -19.22
N ALA A 24 -7.78 19.69 -19.20
CA ALA A 24 -7.43 20.87 -18.39
C ALA A 24 -7.56 20.59 -16.88
N LYS A 25 -8.44 19.67 -16.47
CA LYS A 25 -8.67 19.26 -15.08
C LYS A 25 -9.27 17.86 -15.02
N PRO A 26 -9.06 17.14 -13.91
CA PRO A 26 -9.66 15.83 -13.72
C PRO A 26 -11.18 15.89 -13.57
N TYR A 27 -11.86 14.79 -13.91
CA TYR A 27 -13.30 14.62 -13.81
C TYR A 27 -13.68 13.19 -13.39
N MET A 28 -14.96 12.99 -13.04
CA MET A 28 -15.51 11.66 -12.75
C MET A 28 -16.35 11.21 -13.93
N GLN A 29 -15.97 10.09 -14.55
CA GLN A 29 -16.72 9.49 -15.67
C GLN A 29 -17.61 8.36 -15.16
N ARG A 30 -18.86 8.35 -15.62
CA ARG A 30 -19.80 7.26 -15.33
C ARG A 30 -19.65 6.14 -16.33
N TYR A 31 -19.72 4.90 -15.79
CA TYR A 31 -19.76 3.67 -16.56
C TYR A 31 -20.87 2.77 -16.01
N GLU A 32 -21.45 1.98 -16.87
CA GLU A 32 -22.39 0.93 -16.53
C GLU A 32 -21.89 -0.40 -17.10
N LEU A 33 -21.97 -1.46 -16.30
CA LEU A 33 -21.53 -2.78 -16.68
C LEU A 33 -22.57 -3.81 -16.25
N GLU A 34 -22.97 -4.67 -17.18
CA GLU A 34 -23.72 -5.88 -16.87
C GLU A 34 -22.71 -6.95 -16.45
N LEU A 35 -22.81 -7.38 -15.16
CA LEU A 35 -21.89 -8.34 -14.60
C LEU A 35 -22.09 -9.73 -15.17
N GLU A 36 -21.02 -10.40 -15.49
CA GLU A 36 -21.01 -11.82 -15.79
C GLU A 36 -20.80 -12.66 -14.52
N PRO A 37 -21.19 -13.93 -14.51
CA PRO A 37 -20.96 -14.82 -13.36
C PRO A 37 -19.50 -14.92 -12.93
N THR A 38 -18.55 -14.64 -13.84
CA THR A 38 -17.11 -14.62 -13.64
C THR A 38 -16.58 -13.34 -13.02
N ASP A 39 -17.39 -12.26 -13.00
CA ASP A 39 -17.00 -10.98 -12.41
C ASP A 39 -17.17 -11.04 -10.90
N VAL A 40 -16.13 -11.39 -10.19
CA VAL A 40 -16.13 -11.54 -8.72
C VAL A 40 -15.44 -10.37 -8.04
N LYS A 41 -14.32 -9.92 -8.57
CA LYS A 41 -13.50 -8.85 -8.01
C LYS A 41 -13.62 -7.56 -8.81
N LEU A 42 -13.40 -6.43 -8.13
CA LEU A 42 -13.41 -5.12 -8.78
C LEU A 42 -12.46 -5.06 -9.99
N LEU A 43 -11.33 -5.77 -9.93
CA LEU A 43 -10.39 -5.82 -11.04
C LEU A 43 -11.01 -6.46 -12.29
N ASP A 44 -11.90 -7.45 -12.15
CA ASP A 44 -12.57 -8.10 -13.29
C ASP A 44 -13.46 -7.07 -14.00
N ALA A 45 -14.25 -6.32 -13.25
CA ALA A 45 -15.05 -5.22 -13.79
C ALA A 45 -14.20 -4.15 -14.47
N LEU A 46 -13.08 -3.72 -13.86
CA LEU A 46 -12.17 -2.74 -14.45
C LEU A 46 -11.56 -3.22 -15.78
N VAL A 47 -11.23 -4.50 -15.88
CA VAL A 47 -10.72 -5.09 -17.14
C VAL A 47 -11.78 -5.05 -18.24
N ARG A 48 -13.04 -5.33 -17.91
CA ARG A 48 -14.14 -5.25 -18.87
C ARG A 48 -14.49 -3.81 -19.25
N LEU A 49 -14.47 -2.89 -18.28
CA LEU A 49 -14.63 -1.45 -18.56
C LEU A 49 -13.52 -0.93 -19.47
N LYS A 50 -12.28 -1.38 -19.27
CA LYS A 50 -11.18 -1.03 -20.19
C LYS A 50 -11.36 -1.63 -21.60
N ALA A 51 -12.05 -2.74 -21.74
CA ALA A 51 -12.39 -3.28 -23.05
C ALA A 51 -13.50 -2.46 -23.76
N GLN A 52 -14.33 -1.72 -23.00
CA GLN A 52 -15.30 -0.78 -23.54
C GLN A 52 -14.68 0.60 -23.83
N ASP A 53 -13.70 1.02 -23.03
CA ASP A 53 -12.99 2.29 -23.13
C ASP A 53 -11.49 2.05 -22.96
N ASP A 54 -10.78 1.89 -24.06
CA ASP A 54 -9.35 1.57 -24.12
C ASP A 54 -8.46 2.71 -23.55
N THR A 55 -9.01 3.91 -23.42
CA THR A 55 -8.33 5.07 -22.84
C THR A 55 -8.21 4.98 -21.31
N LEU A 56 -9.05 4.18 -20.61
CA LEU A 56 -9.00 4.00 -19.17
C LEU A 56 -7.67 3.37 -18.72
N SER A 57 -6.96 4.07 -17.85
CA SER A 57 -5.61 3.69 -17.43
C SER A 57 -5.54 3.29 -15.95
N PHE A 58 -5.04 2.09 -15.68
CA PHE A 58 -4.74 1.57 -14.34
C PHE A 58 -3.65 0.50 -14.40
N ARG A 59 -3.00 0.26 -13.25
CA ARG A 59 -1.98 -0.80 -13.12
C ARG A 59 -2.61 -2.10 -12.66
N ARG A 60 -2.11 -3.22 -13.16
CA ARG A 60 -2.45 -4.57 -12.70
C ARG A 60 -1.34 -5.56 -13.05
N SER A 61 -1.23 -6.65 -12.30
CA SER A 61 -0.29 -7.74 -12.58
C SER A 61 -0.81 -9.07 -12.05
N CYS A 62 -0.49 -9.47 -10.81
CA CYS A 62 -0.69 -10.82 -10.27
C CYS A 62 -2.15 -11.26 -10.11
N ARG A 63 -3.09 -10.35 -9.89
CA ARG A 63 -4.53 -10.58 -9.62
C ARG A 63 -4.86 -11.32 -8.29
N GLU A 64 -3.88 -11.52 -7.42
CA GLU A 64 -4.00 -12.33 -6.20
C GLU A 64 -3.47 -11.62 -4.94
N GLY A 65 -3.34 -10.28 -4.98
CA GLY A 65 -2.95 -9.49 -3.81
C GLY A 65 -1.49 -9.62 -3.39
N ILE A 66 -0.56 -9.92 -4.32
CA ILE A 66 0.87 -10.07 -4.05
C ILE A 66 1.69 -8.89 -4.60
N CYS A 67 1.40 -8.42 -5.82
CA CYS A 67 2.21 -7.37 -6.46
C CYS A 67 1.89 -5.95 -5.97
N GLY A 68 0.70 -5.71 -5.39
CA GLY A 68 0.27 -4.39 -4.91
C GLY A 68 0.02 -3.33 -5.99
N SER A 69 0.15 -3.67 -7.28
CA SER A 69 0.12 -2.69 -8.37
C SER A 69 -1.25 -2.05 -8.62
N ASP A 70 -2.32 -2.73 -8.27
CA ASP A 70 -3.73 -2.31 -8.43
C ASP A 70 -4.31 -1.61 -7.20
N GLY A 71 -3.43 -1.00 -6.40
CA GLY A 71 -3.82 -0.16 -5.27
C GLY A 71 -4.57 1.09 -5.74
N MET A 72 -5.76 1.33 -5.17
CA MET A 72 -6.59 2.49 -5.51
C MET A 72 -7.54 2.85 -4.36
N ASN A 73 -8.19 4.00 -4.45
CA ASN A 73 -9.23 4.39 -3.50
C ASN A 73 -10.60 3.95 -4.02
N ILE A 74 -11.28 3.10 -3.25
CA ILE A 74 -12.55 2.47 -3.60
C ILE A 74 -13.60 2.92 -2.58
N ASN A 75 -14.61 3.67 -3.01
CA ASN A 75 -15.64 4.24 -2.15
C ASN A 75 -15.09 4.98 -0.91
N GLY A 76 -13.93 5.64 -1.06
CA GLY A 76 -13.28 6.40 0.02
C GLY A 76 -12.25 5.61 0.85
N LYS A 77 -12.13 4.29 0.67
CA LYS A 77 -11.16 3.44 1.36
C LYS A 77 -10.09 2.93 0.38
N ASN A 78 -8.82 2.98 0.78
CA ASN A 78 -7.75 2.42 -0.05
C ASN A 78 -7.76 0.89 0.03
N GLY A 79 -7.51 0.24 -1.10
CA GLY A 79 -7.50 -1.22 -1.20
C GLY A 79 -6.93 -1.68 -2.54
N LEU A 80 -6.86 -3.00 -2.72
CA LEU A 80 -6.47 -3.62 -3.99
C LEU A 80 -7.72 -4.03 -4.76
N ALA A 81 -7.81 -3.66 -6.03
CA ALA A 81 -8.94 -4.02 -6.88
C ALA A 81 -9.08 -5.55 -7.05
N CYS A 82 -7.97 -6.29 -7.07
CA CYS A 82 -7.97 -7.74 -7.20
C CYS A 82 -8.44 -8.49 -5.93
N LEU A 83 -8.50 -7.82 -4.77
CA LEU A 83 -9.00 -8.41 -3.52
C LEU A 83 -10.38 -7.90 -3.13
N THR A 84 -10.85 -6.81 -3.74
CA THR A 84 -12.13 -6.19 -3.40
C THR A 84 -13.27 -6.91 -4.11
N ASP A 85 -14.18 -7.51 -3.34
CA ASP A 85 -15.37 -8.16 -3.88
C ASP A 85 -16.34 -7.12 -4.48
N LEU A 86 -16.85 -7.39 -5.68
CA LEU A 86 -17.87 -6.54 -6.32
C LEU A 86 -19.19 -6.56 -5.55
N ARG A 87 -19.56 -7.75 -5.07
CA ARG A 87 -20.82 -7.93 -4.34
C ARG A 87 -20.78 -7.19 -3.02
N GLY A 88 -21.78 -6.37 -2.78
CA GLY A 88 -21.88 -5.56 -1.56
C GLY A 88 -21.20 -4.19 -1.63
N LEU A 89 -20.55 -3.83 -2.73
CA LEU A 89 -20.08 -2.46 -2.91
C LEU A 89 -21.26 -1.49 -3.08
N LYS A 90 -21.19 -0.38 -2.33
CA LYS A 90 -22.15 0.71 -2.49
C LYS A 90 -22.03 1.31 -3.89
N GLN A 91 -23.16 1.42 -4.60
CA GLN A 91 -23.22 2.01 -5.94
C GLN A 91 -23.66 3.48 -5.91
N PRO A 92 -23.24 4.31 -6.87
CA PRO A 92 -22.20 4.01 -7.84
C PRO A 92 -20.86 3.74 -7.15
N VAL A 93 -20.10 2.75 -7.64
CA VAL A 93 -18.76 2.45 -7.11
C VAL A 93 -17.82 3.57 -7.51
N LYS A 94 -17.36 4.34 -6.53
CA LYS A 94 -16.45 5.46 -6.77
C LYS A 94 -15.01 5.00 -6.70
N ILE A 95 -14.28 5.15 -7.81
CA ILE A 95 -12.89 4.72 -7.93
C ILE A 95 -12.02 5.93 -8.22
N ARG A 96 -10.97 6.11 -7.40
CA ARG A 96 -10.02 7.21 -7.51
C ARG A 96 -8.59 6.69 -7.39
N PRO A 97 -7.59 7.43 -7.87
CA PRO A 97 -6.19 7.08 -7.60
C PRO A 97 -5.90 7.13 -6.10
N LEU A 98 -4.81 6.50 -5.67
CA LEU A 98 -4.33 6.60 -4.29
C LEU A 98 -4.07 8.07 -3.93
N PRO A 99 -4.64 8.58 -2.82
CA PRO A 99 -4.53 10.00 -2.47
C PRO A 99 -3.11 10.38 -2.00
N GLY A 100 -2.74 11.64 -2.14
CA GLY A 100 -1.46 12.19 -1.65
C GLY A 100 -0.24 11.85 -2.51
N LEU A 101 -0.43 11.20 -3.65
CA LEU A 101 0.59 11.01 -4.68
C LEU A 101 0.20 11.74 -5.97
N PRO A 102 1.16 12.27 -6.74
CA PRO A 102 0.86 12.91 -8.02
C PRO A 102 0.20 11.92 -8.99
N VAL A 103 -0.85 12.36 -9.68
CA VAL A 103 -1.52 11.55 -10.70
C VAL A 103 -0.77 11.69 -12.02
N ILE A 104 -0.38 10.56 -12.61
CA ILE A 104 0.20 10.49 -13.95
C ILE A 104 -0.93 10.48 -15.00
N ARG A 105 -1.87 9.54 -14.84
CA ARG A 105 -3.03 9.39 -15.73
C ARG A 105 -4.09 8.55 -15.04
N ASP A 106 -5.33 8.98 -15.04
CA ASP A 106 -6.50 8.29 -14.45
C ASP A 106 -6.21 7.74 -13.04
N LEU A 107 -6.12 6.42 -12.90
CA LEU A 107 -5.86 5.73 -11.62
C LEU A 107 -4.37 5.47 -11.38
N ILE A 108 -3.50 5.92 -12.29
CA ILE A 108 -2.04 5.72 -12.20
C ILE A 108 -1.41 6.91 -11.48
N VAL A 109 -0.72 6.65 -10.37
CA VAL A 109 0.02 7.65 -9.60
C VAL A 109 1.52 7.47 -9.74
N ASP A 110 2.27 8.56 -9.53
CA ASP A 110 3.73 8.53 -9.40
C ASP A 110 4.11 7.99 -8.02
N MET A 111 4.75 6.83 -8.01
CA MET A 111 5.22 6.15 -6.80
C MET A 111 6.59 6.63 -6.32
N THR A 112 7.26 7.52 -7.06
CA THR A 112 8.61 8.01 -6.74
C THR A 112 8.72 8.56 -5.32
N PRO A 113 7.81 9.45 -4.83
CA PRO A 113 7.88 9.95 -3.46
C PRO A 113 7.80 8.83 -2.41
N PHE A 114 6.94 7.83 -2.64
CA PHE A 114 6.80 6.68 -1.77
C PHE A 114 8.09 5.84 -1.71
N PHE A 115 8.69 5.53 -2.86
CA PHE A 115 9.91 4.72 -2.91
C PHE A 115 11.13 5.49 -2.42
N ASN A 116 11.19 6.81 -2.58
CA ASN A 116 12.24 7.64 -1.98
C ASN A 116 12.23 7.51 -0.45
N GLN A 117 11.06 7.57 0.19
CA GLN A 117 10.93 7.35 1.62
C GLN A 117 11.30 5.91 2.02
N TYR A 118 10.89 4.92 1.23
CA TYR A 118 11.28 3.53 1.46
C TYR A 118 12.81 3.33 1.38
N HIS A 119 13.47 3.84 0.35
CA HIS A 119 14.91 3.71 0.21
C HIS A 119 15.68 4.47 1.30
N SER A 120 15.13 5.55 1.82
CA SER A 120 15.76 6.37 2.87
C SER A 120 16.01 5.62 4.18
N ILE A 121 15.34 4.49 4.40
CA ILE A 121 15.51 3.65 5.62
C ILE A 121 16.51 2.50 5.41
N LYS A 122 17.25 2.44 4.30
CA LYS A 122 18.14 1.33 3.94
C LYS A 122 17.44 -0.03 4.06
N PRO A 123 16.50 -0.38 3.15
CA PRO A 123 15.61 -1.55 3.29
C PRO A 123 16.30 -2.87 2.94
N TYR A 124 17.44 -3.14 3.58
CA TYR A 124 18.24 -4.36 3.46
C TYR A 124 19.04 -4.57 4.75
N VAL A 125 19.41 -5.81 5.05
CA VAL A 125 20.26 -6.14 6.20
C VAL A 125 21.66 -5.61 5.94
N VAL A 126 22.19 -4.86 6.89
CA VAL A 126 23.60 -4.42 6.92
C VAL A 126 24.31 -5.16 8.05
N ASN A 127 25.42 -5.81 7.73
CA ASN A 127 26.21 -6.50 8.71
C ASN A 127 27.70 -6.43 8.33
N ASP A 128 28.43 -5.65 9.11
CA ASP A 128 29.86 -5.39 8.90
C ASP A 128 30.79 -6.46 9.53
N ASN A 129 30.22 -7.44 10.27
CA ASN A 129 31.01 -8.53 10.82
C ASN A 129 31.46 -9.47 9.70
N PRO A 130 32.70 -10.03 9.80
CA PRO A 130 33.16 -11.01 8.83
C PRO A 130 32.20 -12.18 8.69
N ILE A 131 31.99 -12.64 7.45
CA ILE A 131 31.26 -13.88 7.20
C ILE A 131 32.23 -15.02 7.44
N ASP A 132 31.88 -15.96 8.32
CA ASP A 132 32.54 -17.26 8.37
C ASP A 132 32.26 -17.96 7.04
N SER A 133 33.32 -18.24 6.26
CA SER A 133 33.23 -18.56 4.82
C SER A 133 32.32 -19.73 4.48
N ASP A 134 31.97 -20.56 5.45
CA ASP A 134 31.28 -21.82 5.23
C ASP A 134 29.85 -21.83 5.80
N LYS A 135 29.38 -20.74 6.42
CA LYS A 135 28.06 -20.72 7.10
C LYS A 135 27.28 -19.47 6.84
N GLU A 136 25.96 -19.64 6.69
CA GLU A 136 25.00 -18.54 6.69
C GLU A 136 24.95 -17.84 8.06
N ARG A 137 24.46 -16.59 8.07
CA ARG A 137 24.12 -15.86 9.31
C ARG A 137 22.83 -16.47 9.87
N LEU A 138 22.96 -17.27 10.90
CA LEU A 138 21.85 -17.99 11.52
C LEU A 138 20.99 -17.05 12.37
N GLN A 139 19.69 -17.39 12.44
CA GLN A 139 18.74 -16.82 13.40
C GLN A 139 18.08 -17.98 14.16
N THR A 140 17.76 -17.75 15.42
CA THR A 140 16.89 -18.65 16.18
C THR A 140 15.45 -18.55 15.67
N GLN A 141 14.61 -19.53 16.03
CA GLN A 141 13.19 -19.48 15.69
C GLN A 141 12.48 -18.28 16.36
N GLU A 142 12.88 -17.93 17.57
CA GLU A 142 12.38 -16.80 18.33
C GLU A 142 12.72 -15.48 17.64
N GLU A 143 13.98 -15.27 17.25
CA GLU A 143 14.42 -14.09 16.49
C GLU A 143 13.68 -13.97 15.15
N ARG A 144 13.53 -15.10 14.44
CA ARG A 144 12.79 -15.11 13.17
C ARG A 144 11.32 -14.73 13.36
N LYS A 145 10.70 -15.18 14.48
CA LYS A 145 9.31 -14.89 14.81
C LYS A 145 9.06 -13.40 15.09
N GLU A 146 10.05 -12.66 15.58
CA GLU A 146 9.94 -11.21 15.74
C GLU A 146 9.73 -10.45 14.43
N LEU A 147 10.06 -11.06 13.29
CA LEU A 147 9.89 -10.49 11.96
C LEU A 147 8.50 -10.79 11.35
N ASP A 148 7.68 -11.62 11.96
CA ASP A 148 6.34 -11.95 11.48
C ASP A 148 5.44 -10.71 11.52
N GLY A 149 4.70 -10.49 10.43
CA GLY A 149 3.91 -9.28 10.25
C GLY A 149 4.72 -8.05 9.79
N LEU A 150 6.00 -8.20 9.46
CA LEU A 150 6.87 -7.13 8.97
C LEU A 150 7.32 -7.37 7.53
N TYR A 151 7.80 -8.58 7.20
CA TYR A 151 8.36 -8.90 5.88
C TYR A 151 7.28 -9.18 4.82
N GLU A 152 6.03 -9.38 5.20
CA GLU A 152 4.92 -9.64 4.29
C GLU A 152 4.40 -8.38 3.59
N CYS A 153 5.00 -7.22 3.87
CA CYS A 153 4.65 -5.96 3.22
C CYS A 153 4.93 -6.02 1.72
N ILE A 154 3.87 -5.82 0.91
CA ILE A 154 3.92 -5.85 -0.56
C ILE A 154 4.15 -4.47 -1.19
N LEU A 155 4.46 -3.44 -0.42
CA LEU A 155 4.73 -2.07 -0.88
C LEU A 155 3.63 -1.45 -1.76
N CYS A 156 2.37 -1.80 -1.53
CA CYS A 156 1.22 -1.31 -2.31
C CYS A 156 0.85 0.16 -2.05
N ALA A 157 1.48 0.81 -1.09
CA ALA A 157 1.24 2.18 -0.64
C ALA A 157 -0.14 2.49 -0.06
N CYS A 158 -1.09 1.55 0.02
CA CYS A 158 -2.43 1.80 0.57
C CYS A 158 -2.38 2.45 1.97
N CYS A 159 -1.49 2.00 2.85
CA CYS A 159 -1.35 2.52 4.22
C CYS A 159 -0.74 3.94 4.25
N SER A 160 0.30 4.19 3.47
CA SER A 160 0.96 5.51 3.42
C SER A 160 0.02 6.56 2.83
N THR A 161 -0.66 6.22 1.75
CA THR A 161 -1.61 7.11 1.08
C THR A 161 -2.95 7.27 1.82
N ALA A 162 -3.23 6.47 2.85
CA ALA A 162 -4.37 6.68 3.75
C ALA A 162 -4.01 7.54 4.97
N CYS A 163 -2.74 7.91 5.15
CA CYS A 163 -2.26 8.66 6.31
C CYS A 163 -2.25 10.17 6.03
N PRO A 164 -3.02 10.99 6.78
CA PRO A 164 -3.00 12.45 6.60
C PRO A 164 -1.62 13.05 6.78
N SER A 165 -0.80 12.53 7.70
CA SER A 165 0.57 12.99 7.90
C SER A 165 1.44 12.82 6.65
N PHE A 166 1.19 11.77 5.85
CA PHE A 166 1.87 11.55 4.58
C PHE A 166 1.40 12.53 3.51
N TRP A 167 0.10 12.87 3.47
CA TRP A 167 -0.41 13.84 2.50
C TRP A 167 0.22 15.22 2.65
N TRP A 168 0.48 15.63 3.89
CA TRP A 168 1.04 16.96 4.17
C TRP A 168 2.56 17.05 4.03
N ASN A 169 3.26 15.94 4.22
CA ASN A 169 4.71 15.89 4.19
C ASN A 169 5.24 14.65 3.46
N PRO A 170 4.90 14.42 2.19
CA PRO A 170 5.30 13.23 1.44
C PRO A 170 6.82 13.19 1.18
N ASP A 171 7.47 14.34 1.24
CA ASP A 171 8.91 14.55 1.08
C ASP A 171 9.73 14.26 2.34
N LYS A 172 9.11 14.27 3.54
CA LYS A 172 9.80 14.16 4.83
C LYS A 172 9.34 12.97 5.66
N PHE A 173 8.03 12.72 5.71
CA PHE A 173 7.47 11.62 6.52
C PHE A 173 7.72 10.28 5.84
N VAL A 174 8.45 9.40 6.52
CA VAL A 174 8.77 8.06 6.02
C VAL A 174 7.52 7.24 5.68
N GLY A 175 6.41 7.55 6.32
CA GLY A 175 5.13 6.87 6.13
C GLY A 175 5.03 5.52 6.83
N PRO A 176 3.79 5.03 7.01
CA PRO A 176 3.54 3.78 7.73
C PRO A 176 4.26 2.56 7.12
N SER A 177 4.29 2.45 5.79
CA SER A 177 4.98 1.35 5.11
C SER A 177 6.49 1.40 5.32
N GLY A 178 7.09 2.59 5.17
CA GLY A 178 8.53 2.76 5.40
C GLY A 178 8.92 2.49 6.85
N LEU A 179 8.13 2.97 7.83
CA LEU A 179 8.38 2.74 9.25
C LEU A 179 8.17 1.27 9.66
N LEU A 180 7.20 0.56 9.07
CA LEU A 180 7.06 -0.88 9.27
C LEU A 180 8.30 -1.62 8.78
N ASN A 181 8.79 -1.27 7.58
CA ASN A 181 10.00 -1.87 7.03
C ASN A 181 11.27 -1.44 7.79
N ALA A 182 11.33 -0.21 8.32
CA ALA A 182 12.44 0.20 9.18
C ALA A 182 12.50 -0.69 10.44
N TYR A 183 11.36 -0.94 11.09
CA TYR A 183 11.32 -1.84 12.24
C TYR A 183 11.72 -3.27 11.87
N ARG A 184 11.35 -3.77 10.70
CA ARG A 184 11.80 -5.08 10.21
C ARG A 184 13.32 -5.25 10.31
N PHE A 185 14.10 -4.23 9.90
CA PHE A 185 15.56 -4.29 9.95
C PHE A 185 16.14 -3.93 11.32
N ILE A 186 15.45 -3.10 12.12
CA ILE A 186 15.81 -2.83 13.51
C ILE A 186 15.64 -4.08 14.39
N ALA A 187 14.63 -4.90 14.12
CA ALA A 187 14.34 -6.13 14.85
C ALA A 187 15.12 -7.35 14.33
N ASP A 188 15.81 -7.24 13.19
CA ASP A 188 16.57 -8.34 12.61
C ASP A 188 17.87 -8.53 13.37
N SER A 189 18.05 -9.65 14.08
CA SER A 189 19.25 -9.96 14.87
C SER A 189 20.55 -10.03 14.05
N ARG A 190 20.42 -10.12 12.73
CA ARG A 190 21.58 -10.14 11.81
C ARG A 190 22.04 -8.73 11.40
N ASP A 191 21.24 -7.70 11.70
CA ASP A 191 21.59 -6.30 11.36
C ASP A 191 22.46 -5.69 12.45
N THR A 192 23.56 -5.00 12.08
CA THR A 192 24.52 -4.42 13.03
C THR A 192 24.41 -2.90 13.15
N ILE A 193 23.61 -2.23 12.30
CA ILE A 193 23.51 -0.77 12.27
C ILE A 193 22.23 -0.23 12.93
N THR A 194 21.69 -0.93 13.91
CA THR A 194 20.45 -0.54 14.61
C THR A 194 20.50 0.91 15.10
N ASN A 195 21.62 1.34 15.70
CA ASN A 195 21.78 2.71 16.19
C ASN A 195 21.71 3.75 15.06
N GLU A 196 22.37 3.51 13.94
CA GLU A 196 22.32 4.39 12.77
C GLU A 196 20.88 4.48 12.21
N ARG A 197 20.15 3.37 12.18
CA ARG A 197 18.75 3.35 11.75
C ARG A 197 17.87 4.20 12.68
N LEU A 198 18.07 4.10 13.98
CA LEU A 198 17.33 4.88 14.97
C LEU A 198 17.68 6.38 14.86
N ASP A 199 18.98 6.73 14.68
CA ASP A 199 19.39 8.12 14.49
C ASP A 199 18.80 8.72 13.21
N ASN A 200 18.76 7.97 12.13
CA ASN A 200 18.09 8.38 10.88
C ASN A 200 16.59 8.68 11.09
N LEU A 201 15.92 7.94 11.96
CA LEU A 201 14.49 8.11 12.24
C LEU A 201 14.21 9.17 13.32
N ASN A 202 15.22 9.58 14.10
CA ASN A 202 15.08 10.54 15.22
C ASN A 202 14.90 11.98 14.70
N ASP A 203 13.75 12.24 14.11
CA ASP A 203 13.40 13.53 13.52
C ASP A 203 11.88 13.76 13.66
N PRO A 204 11.44 15.01 13.95
CA PRO A 204 10.04 15.36 14.13
C PRO A 204 9.16 15.02 12.91
N TYR A 205 9.73 15.09 11.70
CA TYR A 205 9.01 14.81 10.46
C TYR A 205 9.12 13.36 10.01
N ARG A 206 10.10 12.60 10.50
CA ARG A 206 10.29 11.20 10.08
C ARG A 206 9.47 10.23 10.94
N LEU A 207 9.91 9.90 12.15
CA LEU A 207 9.19 8.98 13.05
C LEU A 207 8.04 9.67 13.77
N PHE A 208 8.33 10.85 14.35
CA PHE A 208 7.40 11.51 15.29
C PHE A 208 6.22 12.20 14.60
N ARG A 209 6.22 12.27 13.27
CA ARG A 209 5.04 12.70 12.50
C ARG A 209 3.89 11.69 12.54
N CYS A 210 4.12 10.49 13.04
CA CYS A 210 3.05 9.52 13.30
C CYS A 210 2.26 9.90 14.56
N HIS A 211 0.99 10.27 14.37
CA HIS A 211 0.04 10.64 15.42
C HIS A 211 -0.92 9.49 15.82
N THR A 212 -0.61 8.26 15.43
CA THR A 212 -1.39 7.06 15.80
C THR A 212 -2.85 7.11 15.35
N ILE A 213 -3.12 7.65 14.16
CA ILE A 213 -4.48 7.75 13.57
C ILE A 213 -5.04 6.37 13.21
N MET A 214 -4.18 5.38 12.92
CA MET A 214 -4.48 3.98 12.63
C MET A 214 -5.14 3.68 11.28
N ASN A 215 -5.41 4.67 10.42
CA ASN A 215 -5.89 4.39 9.05
C ASN A 215 -5.02 3.38 8.31
N CYS A 216 -3.71 3.37 8.56
CA CYS A 216 -2.76 2.44 7.95
C CYS A 216 -3.02 0.97 8.30
N VAL A 217 -3.59 0.69 9.46
CA VAL A 217 -3.97 -0.67 9.88
C VAL A 217 -5.26 -1.09 9.16
N ASP A 218 -6.24 -0.18 9.12
CA ASP A 218 -7.56 -0.45 8.54
C ASP A 218 -7.53 -0.74 7.02
N VAL A 219 -6.60 -0.12 6.30
CA VAL A 219 -6.51 -0.25 4.83
C VAL A 219 -5.48 -1.27 4.35
N CYS A 220 -4.75 -1.94 5.26
CA CYS A 220 -3.70 -2.86 4.84
C CYS A 220 -4.30 -4.14 4.24
N PRO A 221 -4.08 -4.44 2.92
CA PRO A 221 -4.64 -5.62 2.28
C PRO A 221 -3.98 -6.94 2.73
N LYS A 222 -2.86 -6.84 3.47
CA LYS A 222 -2.15 -7.98 4.09
C LYS A 222 -2.41 -8.07 5.60
N HIS A 223 -3.33 -7.25 6.14
CA HIS A 223 -3.69 -7.19 7.56
C HIS A 223 -2.50 -6.96 8.50
N LEU A 224 -1.47 -6.26 8.01
CA LEU A 224 -0.32 -5.88 8.81
C LEU A 224 -0.66 -4.72 9.76
N ASN A 225 0.15 -4.56 10.81
CA ASN A 225 -0.03 -3.49 11.77
C ASN A 225 1.16 -2.51 11.80
N PRO A 226 1.21 -1.52 10.89
CA PRO A 226 2.27 -0.51 10.90
C PRO A 226 2.33 0.30 12.19
N THR A 227 1.20 0.57 12.82
CA THR A 227 1.15 1.33 14.09
C THR A 227 1.87 0.60 15.22
N ARG A 228 1.76 -0.74 15.31
CA ARG A 228 2.50 -1.55 16.28
C ARG A 228 4.01 -1.44 16.05
N ALA A 229 4.47 -1.57 14.79
CA ALA A 229 5.88 -1.44 14.44
C ALA A 229 6.43 -0.05 14.80
N ILE A 230 5.69 1.02 14.49
CA ILE A 230 6.05 2.40 14.85
C ILE A 230 6.13 2.56 16.38
N GLY A 231 5.19 1.99 17.12
CA GLY A 231 5.19 1.99 18.58
C GLY A 231 6.45 1.32 19.15
N LYS A 232 6.88 0.20 18.58
CA LYS A 232 8.11 -0.50 18.97
C LYS A 232 9.36 0.34 18.70
N ILE A 233 9.46 1.03 17.57
CA ILE A 233 10.58 1.94 17.33
C ILE A 233 10.61 3.05 18.40
N LYS A 234 9.47 3.68 18.68
CA LYS A 234 9.38 4.73 19.70
C LYS A 234 9.78 4.23 21.09
N GLU A 235 9.36 3.02 21.47
CA GLU A 235 9.74 2.38 22.73
C GLU A 235 11.28 2.18 22.84
N ILE A 236 11.90 1.68 21.77
CA ILE A 236 13.36 1.49 21.71
C ILE A 236 14.09 2.83 21.85
N MET A 237 13.60 3.89 21.17
CA MET A 237 14.20 5.23 21.27
C MET A 237 14.09 5.82 22.67
N LEU A 238 12.98 5.61 23.37
CA LEU A 238 12.81 6.06 24.75
C LEU A 238 13.78 5.34 25.69
N LYS A 239 13.94 4.02 25.56
CA LYS A 239 14.90 3.25 26.36
C LYS A 239 16.36 3.66 26.10
N ARG A 240 16.66 4.14 24.90
CA ARG A 240 18.01 4.63 24.55
C ARG A 240 18.29 6.01 25.11
N ALA A 241 17.26 6.83 25.36
CA ALA A 241 17.39 8.20 25.87
C ALA A 241 17.51 8.28 27.41
N VAL A 242 17.25 7.16 28.12
CA VAL A 242 17.37 6.99 29.58
C VAL A 242 18.65 6.24 29.90
#